data_e94f9c271de5f0ef4e4282a470ff9005
#
_entry.id   e94f9c271de5f0ef4e4282a470ff9005
#
_cell.length_a   1.000
_cell.length_b   1.000
_cell.length_c   1.000
_cell.angle_alpha   90.00
_cell.angle_beta   90.00
_cell.angle_gamma   90.00
#
_symmetry.space_group_name_H-M   'P 1'
#
loop_
_entity.id
_entity.type
_entity.pdbx_description
1 polymer ?
#
loop_
_entity_poly.entity_id
_entity_poly.type
_entity_poly.pdbx_seq_one_letter_code
_entity_poly.pdbx_strand_id
1 'polypeptide(L)'
;MSTNRKALVIGCRGQIGIELVMALRSKLGQHNVIGADIQPAEAVSSEDGPYVQLNVLDAEALRACVQDHAVTEVYQLAALLSATGEKNPMYAWKLNMEGLLNILELAKEFKFRLFWPSSIAAFGPTTPADQTPQTTVMEPSSVYGISKLAGERWCEYYFMKYGVDVRSLRYPGLIGHRSAPGGGTTDYAVDIFYSALKENKYTSFLSENTELPMMMMEDAIRATIQLMESDAEKIKIRSAYNLAGISFTPK
;
A
#
# COMPACT_ATOMS: atom_id res chain seq x y z
N MET A 1 -19.86 -10.52 18.66
CA MET A 1 -18.80 -11.54 18.70
C MET A 1 -17.48 -10.79 18.75
N SER A 2 -16.77 -10.84 19.86
CA SER A 2 -15.41 -10.27 19.96
C SER A 2 -14.48 -11.16 19.13
N THR A 3 -14.31 -10.84 17.87
CA THR A 3 -13.27 -11.47 17.07
C THR A 3 -11.93 -10.96 17.62
N ASN A 4 -11.08 -11.86 18.07
CA ASN A 4 -9.72 -11.55 18.51
C ASN A 4 -8.87 -11.17 17.26
N ARG A 5 -9.19 -10.00 16.66
CA ARG A 5 -8.49 -9.49 15.46
C ARG A 5 -7.13 -8.97 15.89
N LYS A 6 -6.09 -9.47 15.23
CA LYS A 6 -4.70 -9.03 15.38
C LYS A 6 -4.18 -8.59 14.02
N ALA A 7 -3.95 -7.31 13.85
CA ALA A 7 -3.48 -6.72 12.61
C ALA A 7 -1.96 -6.50 12.63
N LEU A 8 -1.28 -6.92 11.59
CA LEU A 8 0.13 -6.61 11.33
C LEU A 8 0.22 -5.65 10.15
N VAL A 9 0.81 -4.48 10.36
CA VAL A 9 1.03 -3.46 9.31
C VAL A 9 2.52 -3.38 9.01
N ILE A 10 2.94 -3.95 7.88
CA ILE A 10 4.33 -3.95 7.41
C ILE A 10 4.56 -2.72 6.53
N GLY A 11 5.60 -1.94 6.81
CA GLY A 11 5.79 -0.61 6.24
C GLY A 11 4.98 0.46 7.00
N CYS A 12 4.81 0.27 8.31
CA CYS A 12 3.98 1.11 9.17
C CYS A 12 4.48 2.56 9.30
N ARG A 13 5.71 2.83 8.94
CA ARG A 13 6.32 4.18 8.98
C ARG A 13 6.31 4.87 7.61
N GLY A 14 5.74 4.23 6.59
CA GLY A 14 5.48 4.84 5.30
C GLY A 14 4.24 5.74 5.32
N GLN A 15 4.01 6.44 4.21
CA GLN A 15 2.93 7.42 4.04
C GLN A 15 1.55 6.84 4.40
N ILE A 16 1.18 5.70 3.82
CA ILE A 16 -0.08 5.00 4.14
C ILE A 16 -0.01 4.37 5.54
N GLY A 17 1.15 3.80 5.90
CA GLY A 17 1.33 3.00 7.09
C GLY A 17 1.04 3.77 8.38
N ILE A 18 1.54 5.01 8.51
CA ILE A 18 1.33 5.87 9.67
C ILE A 18 -0.18 6.09 9.90
N GLU A 19 -0.89 6.50 8.86
CA GLU A 19 -2.34 6.79 8.94
C GLU A 19 -3.15 5.51 9.22
N LEU A 20 -2.80 4.41 8.56
CA LEU A 20 -3.49 3.14 8.72
C LEU A 20 -3.33 2.55 10.12
N VAL A 21 -2.12 2.58 10.69
CA VAL A 21 -1.86 2.13 12.07
C VAL A 21 -2.69 2.92 13.06
N MET A 22 -2.75 4.24 12.93
CA MET A 22 -3.56 5.10 13.79
C MET A 22 -5.05 4.74 13.70
N ALA A 23 -5.58 4.61 12.49
CA ALA A 23 -6.99 4.27 12.26
C ALA A 23 -7.33 2.87 12.80
N LEU A 24 -6.47 1.88 12.56
CA LEU A 24 -6.66 0.53 13.06
C LEU A 24 -6.56 0.47 14.60
N ARG A 25 -5.61 1.17 15.23
CA ARG A 25 -5.49 1.24 16.70
C ARG A 25 -6.70 1.86 17.34
N SER A 26 -7.22 2.94 16.76
CA SER A 26 -8.47 3.55 17.21
C SER A 26 -9.66 2.57 17.16
N LYS A 27 -9.68 1.69 16.18
CA LYS A 27 -10.80 0.76 15.92
C LYS A 27 -10.67 -0.57 16.68
N LEU A 28 -9.48 -1.16 16.69
CA LEU A 28 -9.24 -2.51 17.24
C LEU A 28 -8.65 -2.48 18.64
N GLY A 29 -8.20 -1.33 19.10
CA GLY A 29 -7.42 -1.16 20.32
C GLY A 29 -5.92 -1.26 20.06
N GLN A 30 -5.15 -0.50 20.84
CA GLN A 30 -3.71 -0.26 20.65
C GLN A 30 -2.88 -1.56 20.58
N HIS A 31 -3.14 -2.51 21.47
CA HIS A 31 -2.38 -3.77 21.58
C HIS A 31 -2.78 -4.84 20.53
N ASN A 32 -3.78 -4.55 19.72
CA ASN A 32 -4.24 -5.44 18.67
C ASN A 32 -3.68 -5.10 17.29
N VAL A 33 -2.85 -4.05 17.21
CA VAL A 33 -2.23 -3.59 15.95
C VAL A 33 -0.73 -3.50 16.12
N ILE A 34 -0.02 -4.41 15.47
CA ILE A 34 1.43 -4.50 15.45
C ILE A 34 1.92 -3.69 14.24
N GLY A 35 2.70 -2.64 14.50
CA GLY A 35 3.45 -1.95 13.46
C GLY A 35 4.75 -2.68 13.18
N ALA A 36 5.13 -2.84 11.91
CA ALA A 36 6.41 -3.41 11.52
C ALA A 36 7.06 -2.57 10.42
N ASP A 37 8.36 -2.34 10.53
CA ASP A 37 9.14 -1.60 9.54
C ASP A 37 10.61 -2.02 9.59
N ILE A 38 11.38 -1.72 8.55
CA ILE A 38 12.83 -1.98 8.54
C ILE A 38 13.59 -1.04 9.48
N GLN A 39 13.00 0.10 9.85
CA GLN A 39 13.60 1.09 10.74
C GLN A 39 13.70 0.54 12.17
N PRO A 40 14.73 0.93 12.94
CA PRO A 40 14.92 0.43 14.30
C PRO A 40 13.82 0.88 15.27
N ALA A 41 13.61 0.08 16.32
CA ALA A 41 12.54 0.29 17.30
C ALA A 41 12.73 1.56 18.16
N GLU A 42 13.97 2.00 18.36
CA GLU A 42 14.31 3.21 19.14
C GLU A 42 13.69 4.50 18.56
N ALA A 43 13.29 4.42 17.29
CA ALA A 43 12.59 5.52 16.62
C ALA A 43 11.08 5.55 16.88
N VAL A 44 10.55 4.64 17.73
CA VAL A 44 9.13 4.51 18.05
C VAL A 44 8.94 4.63 19.57
N SER A 45 8.01 5.48 20.02
CA SER A 45 7.66 5.54 21.42
C SER A 45 6.94 4.25 21.85
N SER A 46 7.26 3.76 23.06
CA SER A 46 6.56 2.60 23.65
C SER A 46 5.06 2.88 23.86
N GLU A 47 4.67 4.14 23.95
CA GLU A 47 3.28 4.58 24.07
C GLU A 47 2.51 4.41 22.74
N ASP A 48 3.22 4.29 21.61
CA ASP A 48 2.62 4.12 20.29
C ASP A 48 2.09 2.69 20.03
N GLY A 49 2.24 1.76 20.98
CA GLY A 49 1.79 0.35 20.87
C GLY A 49 2.84 -0.58 20.27
N PRO A 50 2.50 -1.88 20.06
CA PRO A 50 3.45 -2.88 19.62
C PRO A 50 4.15 -2.52 18.30
N TYR A 51 5.47 -2.69 18.28
CA TYR A 51 6.31 -2.47 17.10
C TYR A 51 7.37 -3.58 16.98
N VAL A 52 7.63 -4.01 15.73
CA VAL A 52 8.66 -5.00 15.40
C VAL A 52 9.54 -4.44 14.29
N GLN A 53 10.85 -4.42 14.51
CA GLN A 53 11.79 -4.17 13.41
C GLN A 53 11.81 -5.39 12.50
N LEU A 54 11.41 -5.22 11.23
CA LEU A 54 11.16 -6.33 10.33
C LEU A 54 11.53 -5.99 8.88
N ASN A 55 12.35 -6.84 8.27
CA ASN A 55 12.61 -6.79 6.84
C ASN A 55 11.67 -7.77 6.12
N VAL A 56 10.88 -7.29 5.18
CA VAL A 56 9.94 -8.11 4.40
C VAL A 56 10.62 -9.17 3.53
N LEU A 57 11.92 -9.06 3.30
CA LEU A 57 12.73 -10.07 2.60
C LEU A 57 13.20 -11.21 3.53
N ASP A 58 13.04 -11.08 4.83
CA ASP A 58 13.39 -12.11 5.81
C ASP A 58 12.14 -12.97 6.13
N ALA A 59 12.00 -14.07 5.41
CA ALA A 59 10.85 -14.96 5.52
C ALA A 59 10.73 -15.61 6.92
N GLU A 60 11.86 -15.90 7.58
CA GLU A 60 11.85 -16.50 8.91
C GLU A 60 11.42 -15.51 9.98
N ALA A 61 11.93 -14.26 9.92
CA ALA A 61 11.50 -13.21 10.82
C ALA A 61 10.01 -12.85 10.63
N LEU A 62 9.53 -12.84 9.38
CA LEU A 62 8.12 -12.66 9.06
C LEU A 62 7.25 -13.77 9.67
N ARG A 63 7.68 -15.02 9.53
CA ARG A 63 6.99 -16.20 10.09
C ARG A 63 6.90 -16.09 11.61
N ALA A 64 8.01 -15.83 12.28
CA ALA A 64 8.07 -15.66 13.73
C ALA A 64 7.12 -14.54 14.18
N CYS A 65 7.15 -13.39 13.52
CA CYS A 65 6.26 -12.27 13.83
C CYS A 65 4.77 -12.64 13.72
N VAL A 66 4.38 -13.36 12.66
CA VAL A 66 2.99 -13.81 12.46
C VAL A 66 2.57 -14.78 13.57
N GLN A 67 3.43 -15.72 13.94
CA GLN A 67 3.15 -16.73 14.96
C GLN A 67 3.08 -16.11 16.37
N ASP A 68 4.10 -15.37 16.78
CA ASP A 68 4.24 -14.83 18.12
C ASP A 68 3.11 -13.86 18.49
N HIS A 69 2.61 -13.14 17.48
CA HIS A 69 1.50 -12.20 17.68
C HIS A 69 0.12 -12.77 17.35
N ALA A 70 0.03 -14.04 16.94
CA ALA A 70 -1.22 -14.68 16.51
C ALA A 70 -2.00 -13.82 15.48
N VAL A 71 -1.31 -13.36 14.43
CA VAL A 71 -1.82 -12.41 13.43
C VAL A 71 -2.97 -13.02 12.64
N THR A 72 -4.07 -12.27 12.52
CA THR A 72 -5.27 -12.68 11.77
C THR A 72 -5.49 -11.89 10.49
N GLU A 73 -4.82 -10.74 10.36
CA GLU A 73 -4.84 -9.92 9.15
C GLU A 73 -3.53 -9.17 8.98
N VAL A 74 -3.05 -9.09 7.74
CA VAL A 74 -1.80 -8.41 7.37
C VAL A 74 -2.08 -7.33 6.35
N TYR A 75 -1.47 -6.17 6.54
CA TYR A 75 -1.41 -5.06 5.58
C TYR A 75 0.05 -4.93 5.11
N GLN A 76 0.33 -5.46 3.92
CA GLN A 76 1.68 -5.43 3.34
C GLN A 76 1.88 -4.16 2.52
N LEU A 77 2.43 -3.12 3.14
CA LEU A 77 2.63 -1.79 2.53
C LEU A 77 4.08 -1.53 2.11
N ALA A 78 5.04 -2.33 2.62
CA ALA A 78 6.45 -2.13 2.32
C ALA A 78 6.74 -2.31 0.83
N ALA A 79 7.19 -1.25 0.18
CA ALA A 79 7.54 -1.22 -1.24
C ALA A 79 8.47 -0.05 -1.55
N LEU A 80 9.27 -0.17 -2.61
CA LEU A 80 9.92 0.97 -3.24
C LEU A 80 9.00 1.59 -4.28
N LEU A 81 8.84 2.92 -4.22
CA LEU A 81 8.00 3.71 -5.11
C LEU A 81 8.70 4.00 -6.44
N SER A 82 7.95 4.58 -7.40
CA SER A 82 8.37 4.76 -8.79
C SER A 82 9.73 5.46 -8.95
N ALA A 83 9.88 6.69 -8.49
CA ALA A 83 11.12 7.46 -8.72
C ALA A 83 12.34 6.84 -8.01
N THR A 84 12.15 6.25 -6.83
CA THR A 84 13.22 5.55 -6.10
C THR A 84 13.53 4.20 -6.74
N GLY A 85 12.51 3.51 -7.24
CA GLY A 85 12.65 2.23 -7.92
C GLY A 85 13.44 2.32 -9.22
N GLU A 86 13.23 3.39 -10.01
CA GLU A 86 13.97 3.60 -11.27
C GLU A 86 15.49 3.81 -11.06
N LYS A 87 15.93 4.23 -9.88
CA LYS A 87 17.35 4.35 -9.54
C LYS A 87 18.03 2.98 -9.37
N ASN A 88 17.29 1.96 -8.95
CA ASN A 88 17.77 0.59 -8.80
C ASN A 88 16.65 -0.42 -9.12
N PRO A 89 16.34 -0.64 -10.40
CA PRO A 89 15.19 -1.43 -10.84
C PRO A 89 15.19 -2.88 -10.32
N MET A 90 16.34 -3.52 -10.30
CA MET A 90 16.44 -4.92 -9.85
C MET A 90 16.20 -5.06 -8.34
N TYR A 91 16.67 -4.11 -7.53
CA TYR A 91 16.40 -4.12 -6.11
C TYR A 91 14.92 -3.76 -5.82
N ALA A 92 14.35 -2.82 -6.57
CA ALA A 92 12.93 -2.48 -6.48
C ALA A 92 12.05 -3.70 -6.82
N TRP A 93 12.37 -4.41 -7.90
CA TRP A 93 11.71 -5.66 -8.25
C TRP A 93 11.82 -6.69 -7.13
N LYS A 94 13.04 -6.92 -6.63
CA LYS A 94 13.29 -7.86 -5.54
C LYS A 94 12.44 -7.53 -4.32
N LEU A 95 12.52 -6.30 -3.81
CA LEU A 95 11.78 -5.89 -2.62
C LEU A 95 10.26 -6.02 -2.80
N ASN A 96 9.75 -5.49 -3.91
CA ASN A 96 8.31 -5.44 -4.15
C ASN A 96 7.71 -6.82 -4.41
N MET A 97 8.44 -7.69 -5.10
CA MET A 97 7.92 -9.00 -5.49
C MET A 97 8.24 -10.10 -4.48
N GLU A 98 9.50 -10.24 -4.02
CA GLU A 98 9.82 -11.25 -3.01
C GLU A 98 9.13 -10.95 -1.68
N GLY A 99 9.04 -9.66 -1.28
CA GLY A 99 8.28 -9.26 -0.11
C GLY A 99 6.80 -9.66 -0.19
N LEU A 100 6.16 -9.48 -1.35
CA LEU A 100 4.78 -9.95 -1.57
C LEU A 100 4.70 -11.48 -1.51
N LEU A 101 5.59 -12.19 -2.21
CA LEU A 101 5.56 -13.66 -2.28
C LEU A 101 5.78 -14.29 -0.90
N ASN A 102 6.68 -13.76 -0.08
CA ASN A 102 6.88 -14.21 1.30
C ASN A 102 5.58 -14.14 2.10
N ILE A 103 4.87 -13.01 2.01
CA ILE A 103 3.59 -12.82 2.73
C ILE A 103 2.48 -13.70 2.16
N LEU A 104 2.42 -13.91 0.85
CA LEU A 104 1.44 -14.81 0.23
C LEU A 104 1.63 -16.27 0.67
N GLU A 105 2.87 -16.75 0.77
CA GLU A 105 3.15 -18.09 1.30
C GLU A 105 2.73 -18.22 2.77
N LEU A 106 3.01 -17.20 3.60
CA LEU A 106 2.54 -17.19 4.98
C LEU A 106 1.01 -17.11 5.08
N ALA A 107 0.36 -16.32 4.22
CA ALA A 107 -1.11 -16.25 4.19
C ALA A 107 -1.75 -17.59 3.79
N LYS A 108 -1.11 -18.32 2.89
CA LYS A 108 -1.52 -19.68 2.52
C LYS A 108 -1.41 -20.65 3.69
N GLU A 109 -0.35 -20.54 4.51
CA GLU A 109 -0.10 -21.38 5.67
C GLU A 109 -0.98 -21.01 6.88
N PHE A 110 -0.93 -19.76 7.30
CA PHE A 110 -1.58 -19.29 8.53
C PHE A 110 -3.03 -18.83 8.35
N LYS A 111 -3.53 -18.78 7.11
CA LYS A 111 -4.92 -18.43 6.76
C LYS A 111 -5.37 -17.06 7.25
N PHE A 112 -4.45 -16.11 7.42
CA PHE A 112 -4.80 -14.73 7.69
C PHE A 112 -5.30 -14.01 6.43
N ARG A 113 -6.06 -12.94 6.60
CA ARG A 113 -6.51 -12.06 5.53
C ARG A 113 -5.39 -11.10 5.14
N LEU A 114 -5.15 -10.91 3.84
CA LEU A 114 -4.08 -10.06 3.33
C LEU A 114 -4.64 -8.85 2.57
N PHE A 115 -4.21 -7.65 2.97
CA PHE A 115 -4.30 -6.46 2.14
C PHE A 115 -2.95 -6.17 1.48
N TRP A 116 -2.95 -5.97 0.17
CA TRP A 116 -1.78 -5.54 -0.59
C TRP A 116 -2.16 -4.39 -1.53
N PRO A 117 -1.55 -3.19 -1.41
CA PRO A 117 -1.90 -2.04 -2.24
C PRO A 117 -1.35 -2.18 -3.66
N SER A 118 -2.22 -2.13 -4.65
CA SER A 118 -1.84 -1.81 -6.02
C SER A 118 -1.87 -0.29 -6.24
N SER A 119 -1.70 0.14 -7.47
CA SER A 119 -1.59 1.55 -7.84
C SER A 119 -2.11 1.76 -9.25
N ILE A 120 -2.53 2.97 -9.58
CA ILE A 120 -2.75 3.41 -10.97
C ILE A 120 -1.49 3.27 -11.84
N ALA A 121 -0.31 3.17 -11.24
CA ALA A 121 0.94 2.88 -11.95
C ALA A 121 0.94 1.51 -12.67
N ALA A 122 0.02 0.61 -12.32
CA ALA A 122 -0.20 -0.64 -13.04
C ALA A 122 -0.83 -0.44 -14.43
N PHE A 123 -1.42 0.71 -14.68
CA PHE A 123 -1.89 1.13 -15.99
C PHE A 123 -0.72 1.58 -16.88
N GLY A 124 -0.97 1.74 -18.16
CA GLY A 124 0.03 2.17 -19.13
C GLY A 124 -0.55 3.11 -20.19
N PRO A 125 0.26 3.53 -21.17
CA PRO A 125 -0.15 4.51 -22.20
C PRO A 125 -1.36 4.07 -23.04
N THR A 126 -1.61 2.77 -23.17
CA THR A 126 -2.71 2.18 -23.92
C THR A 126 -3.99 2.00 -23.10
N THR A 127 -3.92 2.21 -21.79
CA THR A 127 -5.08 2.18 -20.92
C THR A 127 -5.96 3.40 -21.17
N PRO A 128 -7.29 3.27 -21.34
CA PRO A 128 -8.19 4.43 -21.44
C PRO A 128 -8.01 5.36 -20.24
N ALA A 129 -7.68 6.63 -20.48
CA ALA A 129 -7.41 7.61 -19.43
C ALA A 129 -8.69 8.02 -18.69
N ASP A 130 -9.78 8.22 -19.46
CA ASP A 130 -11.07 8.63 -18.91
C ASP A 130 -11.94 7.41 -18.60
N GLN A 131 -12.60 7.44 -17.43
CA GLN A 131 -13.52 6.39 -16.97
C GLN A 131 -12.89 4.99 -17.08
N THR A 132 -11.62 4.86 -16.71
CA THR A 132 -10.82 3.62 -16.82
C THR A 132 -11.62 2.40 -16.36
N PRO A 133 -11.92 1.43 -17.25
CA PRO A 133 -12.68 0.25 -16.85
C PRO A 133 -11.94 -0.59 -15.82
N GLN A 134 -12.69 -1.30 -14.97
CA GLN A 134 -12.11 -2.23 -13.99
C GLN A 134 -11.26 -3.31 -14.67
N THR A 135 -11.73 -3.83 -15.81
CA THR A 135 -10.99 -4.76 -16.68
C THR A 135 -10.55 -4.00 -17.92
N THR A 136 -9.26 -3.85 -18.09
CA THR A 136 -8.69 -3.04 -19.16
C THR A 136 -7.29 -3.52 -19.53
N VAL A 137 -6.75 -2.98 -20.63
CA VAL A 137 -5.36 -3.18 -21.03
C VAL A 137 -4.43 -2.49 -20.01
N MET A 138 -3.40 -3.20 -19.58
CA MET A 138 -2.45 -2.73 -18.57
C MET A 138 -1.03 -3.00 -19.08
N GLU A 139 -0.35 -1.96 -19.56
CA GLU A 139 1.00 -2.02 -20.14
C GLU A 139 1.92 -0.99 -19.44
N PRO A 140 2.19 -1.19 -18.14
CA PRO A 140 3.02 -0.25 -17.38
C PRO A 140 4.44 -0.19 -17.93
N SER A 141 5.02 1.01 -17.95
CA SER A 141 6.35 1.29 -18.48
C SER A 141 7.42 1.54 -17.41
N SER A 142 7.05 1.53 -16.13
CA SER A 142 7.99 1.68 -15.01
C SER A 142 8.17 0.36 -14.26
N VAL A 143 9.35 0.16 -13.62
CA VAL A 143 9.58 -1.04 -12.79
C VAL A 143 8.56 -1.17 -11.67
N TYR A 144 8.15 -0.04 -11.08
CA TYR A 144 7.11 0.00 -10.07
C TYR A 144 5.77 -0.49 -10.61
N GLY A 145 5.31 0.07 -11.74
CA GLY A 145 4.07 -0.32 -12.38
C GLY A 145 4.07 -1.80 -12.81
N ILE A 146 5.18 -2.27 -13.39
CA ILE A 146 5.37 -3.68 -13.76
C ILE A 146 5.25 -4.58 -12.52
N SER A 147 5.87 -4.21 -11.40
CA SER A 147 5.77 -4.96 -10.15
C SER A 147 4.34 -4.96 -9.59
N LYS A 148 3.60 -3.85 -9.70
CA LYS A 148 2.19 -3.77 -9.27
C LYS A 148 1.29 -4.66 -10.13
N LEU A 149 1.43 -4.62 -11.44
CA LEU A 149 0.68 -5.52 -12.33
C LEU A 149 1.01 -6.99 -12.06
N ALA A 150 2.28 -7.34 -11.95
CA ALA A 150 2.70 -8.70 -11.61
C ALA A 150 2.13 -9.14 -10.25
N GLY A 151 2.19 -8.29 -9.23
CA GLY A 151 1.65 -8.56 -7.91
C GLY A 151 0.13 -8.78 -7.92
N GLU A 152 -0.64 -8.02 -8.70
CA GLU A 152 -2.08 -8.27 -8.89
C GLU A 152 -2.35 -9.68 -9.43
N ARG A 153 -1.53 -10.13 -10.41
CA ARG A 153 -1.68 -11.48 -10.97
C ARG A 153 -1.31 -12.56 -9.94
N TRP A 154 -0.28 -12.35 -9.13
CA TRP A 154 0.07 -13.25 -8.05
C TRP A 154 -0.99 -13.30 -6.96
N CYS A 155 -1.57 -12.19 -6.54
CA CYS A 155 -2.67 -12.14 -5.58
C CYS A 155 -3.88 -12.95 -6.07
N GLU A 156 -4.30 -12.76 -7.31
CA GLU A 156 -5.40 -13.50 -7.92
C GLU A 156 -5.07 -14.99 -8.05
N TYR A 157 -3.85 -15.35 -8.46
CA TYR A 157 -3.40 -16.74 -8.55
C TYR A 157 -3.46 -17.44 -7.19
N TYR A 158 -2.98 -16.79 -6.11
CA TYR A 158 -3.01 -17.38 -4.77
C TYR A 158 -4.44 -17.55 -4.24
N PHE A 159 -5.33 -16.63 -4.58
CA PHE A 159 -6.75 -16.82 -4.28
C PHE A 159 -7.32 -18.04 -5.03
N MET A 160 -7.15 -18.11 -6.35
CA MET A 160 -7.71 -19.19 -7.17
C MET A 160 -7.12 -20.55 -6.84
N LYS A 161 -5.82 -20.62 -6.59
CA LYS A 161 -5.10 -21.88 -6.38
C LYS A 161 -5.15 -22.38 -4.95
N TYR A 162 -5.07 -21.47 -3.97
CA TYR A 162 -4.87 -21.81 -2.56
C TYR A 162 -5.94 -21.23 -1.63
N GLY A 163 -6.90 -20.48 -2.14
CA GLY A 163 -7.97 -19.87 -1.35
C GLY A 163 -7.50 -18.76 -0.41
N VAL A 164 -6.36 -18.12 -0.69
CA VAL A 164 -5.85 -17.01 0.13
C VAL A 164 -6.77 -15.80 -0.01
N ASP A 165 -7.30 -15.29 1.10
CA ASP A 165 -8.16 -14.10 1.11
C ASP A 165 -7.29 -12.82 0.92
N VAL A 166 -6.91 -12.56 -0.34
CA VAL A 166 -6.19 -11.34 -0.71
C VAL A 166 -7.19 -10.28 -1.16
N ARG A 167 -6.93 -9.04 -0.75
CA ARG A 167 -7.74 -7.85 -1.08
C ARG A 167 -6.82 -6.71 -1.46
N SER A 168 -7.16 -5.98 -2.52
CA SER A 168 -6.29 -4.95 -3.07
C SER A 168 -7.07 -3.80 -3.69
N LEU A 169 -6.48 -2.61 -3.62
CA LEU A 169 -6.98 -1.38 -4.24
C LEU A 169 -5.88 -0.81 -5.15
N ARG A 170 -6.26 -0.34 -6.34
CA ARG A 170 -5.40 0.51 -7.18
C ARG A 170 -5.54 1.95 -6.69
N TYR A 171 -4.63 2.37 -5.82
CA TYR A 171 -4.65 3.73 -5.32
C TYR A 171 -4.32 4.75 -6.40
N PRO A 172 -5.05 5.88 -6.46
CA PRO A 172 -4.62 7.07 -7.16
C PRO A 172 -3.48 7.76 -6.41
N GLY A 173 -3.09 8.97 -6.80
CA GLY A 173 -2.22 9.82 -6.00
C GLY A 173 -2.82 10.12 -4.63
N LEU A 174 -2.05 9.93 -3.57
CA LEU A 174 -2.52 10.14 -2.21
C LEU A 174 -2.03 11.46 -1.64
N ILE A 175 -2.96 12.26 -1.14
CA ILE A 175 -2.70 13.55 -0.50
C ILE A 175 -2.83 13.36 1.00
N GLY A 176 -1.71 13.46 1.72
CA GLY A 176 -1.64 13.34 3.18
C GLY A 176 -0.69 14.37 3.78
N HIS A 177 -0.82 14.65 5.08
CA HIS A 177 -0.04 15.67 5.77
C HIS A 177 0.88 15.13 6.86
N ARG A 178 0.82 13.82 7.18
CA ARG A 178 1.56 13.22 8.30
C ARG A 178 2.95 12.71 7.92
N SER A 179 3.25 12.64 6.64
CA SER A 179 4.56 12.25 6.15
C SER A 179 4.99 13.14 4.99
N ALA A 180 6.28 13.36 4.87
CA ALA A 180 6.83 14.04 3.71
C ALA A 180 6.60 13.24 2.42
N PRO A 181 6.58 13.89 1.25
CA PRO A 181 6.53 13.22 -0.05
C PRO A 181 7.59 12.12 -0.18
N GLY A 182 7.19 10.95 -0.69
CA GLY A 182 8.04 9.74 -0.76
C GLY A 182 8.72 9.50 -2.10
N GLY A 183 8.56 10.40 -3.08
CA GLY A 183 9.11 10.28 -4.44
C GLY A 183 8.15 9.63 -5.44
N GLY A 184 6.84 9.83 -5.26
CA GLY A 184 5.81 9.47 -6.24
C GLY A 184 5.57 10.60 -7.25
N THR A 185 5.11 10.26 -8.45
CA THR A 185 4.76 11.24 -9.49
C THR A 185 3.65 12.21 -9.04
N THR A 186 2.79 11.76 -8.14
CA THR A 186 1.66 12.54 -7.61
C THR A 186 2.00 13.38 -6.38
N ASP A 187 3.21 13.26 -5.87
CA ASP A 187 3.64 13.95 -4.63
C ASP A 187 3.71 15.48 -4.79
N TYR A 188 3.69 16.00 -6.03
CA TYR A 188 3.64 17.44 -6.28
C TYR A 188 2.49 18.13 -5.54
N ALA A 189 1.36 17.46 -5.40
CA ALA A 189 0.15 17.98 -4.74
C ALA A 189 0.33 18.18 -3.23
N VAL A 190 1.37 17.58 -2.64
CA VAL A 190 1.76 17.77 -1.24
C VAL A 190 2.99 18.65 -1.14
N ASP A 191 3.99 18.42 -1.99
CA ASP A 191 5.27 19.13 -1.99
C ASP A 191 5.14 20.63 -2.28
N ILE A 192 4.14 20.99 -3.10
CA ILE A 192 3.82 22.39 -3.40
C ILE A 192 3.56 23.22 -2.12
N PHE A 193 2.87 22.65 -1.12
CA PHE A 193 2.58 23.36 0.13
C PHE A 193 3.84 23.55 0.98
N TYR A 194 4.70 22.54 1.09
CA TYR A 194 5.97 22.66 1.80
C TYR A 194 6.88 23.69 1.17
N SER A 195 7.05 23.64 -0.15
CA SER A 195 7.91 24.57 -0.89
C SER A 195 7.35 25.99 -0.89
N ALA A 196 6.03 26.15 -1.07
CA ALA A 196 5.40 27.47 -1.03
C ALA A 196 5.55 28.14 0.33
N LEU A 197 5.39 27.42 1.42
CA LEU A 197 5.53 27.96 2.78
C LEU A 197 7.00 28.27 3.15
N LYS A 198 7.95 27.47 2.66
CA LYS A 198 9.36 27.61 3.00
C LYS A 198 10.09 28.62 2.09
N GLU A 199 9.77 28.61 0.80
CA GLU A 199 10.53 29.30 -0.25
C GLU A 199 9.69 30.33 -1.03
N ASN A 200 8.38 30.45 -0.73
CA ASN A 200 7.42 31.25 -1.50
C ASN A 200 7.39 30.91 -2.99
N LYS A 201 7.86 29.74 -3.37
CA LYS A 201 7.98 29.28 -4.75
C LYS A 201 7.90 27.77 -4.82
N TYR A 202 7.25 27.27 -5.86
CA TYR A 202 7.29 25.86 -6.27
C TYR A 202 7.52 25.76 -7.77
N THR A 203 8.35 24.82 -8.19
CA THR A 203 8.53 24.49 -9.62
C THR A 203 8.03 23.07 -9.84
N SER A 204 6.86 22.96 -10.48
CA SER A 204 6.30 21.65 -10.82
C SER A 204 7.18 20.95 -11.86
N PHE A 205 7.43 19.66 -11.67
CA PHE A 205 8.08 18.82 -12.67
C PHE A 205 7.07 18.23 -13.68
N LEU A 206 5.77 18.42 -13.45
CA LEU A 206 4.71 18.04 -14.37
C LEU A 206 4.32 19.24 -15.24
N SER A 207 3.85 18.95 -16.45
CA SER A 207 3.26 20.01 -17.27
C SER A 207 1.97 20.52 -16.66
N GLU A 208 1.64 21.79 -16.92
CA GLU A 208 0.46 22.47 -16.36
C GLU A 208 -0.87 21.76 -16.62
N ASN A 209 -0.93 20.97 -17.70
CA ASN A 209 -2.14 20.26 -18.14
C ASN A 209 -2.08 18.75 -17.87
N THR A 210 -1.11 18.26 -17.10
CA THR A 210 -1.05 16.85 -16.70
C THR A 210 -2.14 16.58 -15.68
N GLU A 211 -3.23 15.96 -16.11
CA GLU A 211 -4.32 15.55 -15.23
C GLU A 211 -3.99 14.21 -14.56
N LEU A 212 -4.08 14.17 -13.23
CA LEU A 212 -3.85 12.96 -12.44
C LEU A 212 -4.99 12.73 -11.45
N PRO A 213 -5.42 11.46 -11.28
CA PRO A 213 -6.41 11.12 -10.25
C PRO A 213 -5.74 11.16 -8.88
N MET A 214 -6.41 11.82 -7.95
CA MET A 214 -5.93 12.08 -6.59
C MET A 214 -6.99 11.71 -5.56
N MET A 215 -6.58 11.43 -4.33
CA MET A 215 -7.45 11.10 -3.22
C MET A 215 -6.85 11.57 -1.90
N MET A 216 -7.69 12.05 -0.99
CA MET A 216 -7.27 12.32 0.39
C MET A 216 -6.91 11.02 1.11
N MET A 217 -5.87 11.07 1.94
CA MET A 217 -5.39 9.89 2.67
C MET A 217 -6.49 9.28 3.56
N GLU A 218 -7.30 10.10 4.18
CA GLU A 218 -8.43 9.64 5.03
C GLU A 218 -9.42 8.78 4.24
N ASP A 219 -9.71 9.14 3.00
CA ASP A 219 -10.60 8.35 2.12
C ASP A 219 -9.94 7.03 1.70
N ALA A 220 -8.65 7.06 1.41
CA ALA A 220 -7.88 5.86 1.09
C ALA A 220 -7.85 4.87 2.26
N ILE A 221 -7.60 5.36 3.48
CA ILE A 221 -7.61 4.55 4.71
C ILE A 221 -9.01 3.97 4.96
N ARG A 222 -10.05 4.80 4.83
CA ARG A 222 -11.44 4.36 4.96
C ARG A 222 -11.77 3.24 3.97
N ALA A 223 -11.43 3.41 2.69
CA ALA A 223 -11.66 2.41 1.65
C ALA A 223 -10.92 1.10 1.95
N THR A 224 -9.67 1.18 2.42
CA THR A 224 -8.87 0.03 2.82
C THR A 224 -9.54 -0.76 3.94
N ILE A 225 -9.96 -0.08 5.01
CA ILE A 225 -10.59 -0.72 6.16
C ILE A 225 -11.94 -1.33 5.74
N GLN A 226 -12.77 -0.61 4.97
CA GLN A 226 -14.04 -1.11 4.48
C GLN A 226 -13.87 -2.36 3.61
N LEU A 227 -12.88 -2.37 2.71
CA LEU A 227 -12.56 -3.53 1.90
C LEU A 227 -12.15 -4.73 2.77
N MET A 228 -11.28 -4.50 3.75
CA MET A 228 -10.81 -5.54 4.66
C MET A 228 -11.91 -6.08 5.60
N GLU A 229 -12.91 -5.29 5.90
CA GLU A 229 -14.05 -5.69 6.74
C GLU A 229 -15.22 -6.30 5.98
N SER A 230 -15.23 -6.17 4.66
CA SER A 230 -16.26 -6.77 3.83
C SER A 230 -16.23 -8.29 3.93
N ASP A 231 -17.40 -8.92 3.82
CA ASP A 231 -17.51 -10.37 3.75
C ASP A 231 -16.75 -10.90 2.53
N ALA A 232 -15.99 -11.98 2.71
CA ALA A 232 -15.14 -12.54 1.64
C ALA A 232 -15.93 -12.90 0.37
N GLU A 233 -17.18 -13.30 0.52
CA GLU A 233 -18.10 -13.65 -0.57
C GLU A 233 -18.53 -12.45 -1.42
N LYS A 234 -18.47 -11.24 -0.85
CA LYS A 234 -18.76 -9.98 -1.54
C LYS A 234 -17.58 -9.49 -2.38
N ILE A 235 -16.39 -10.00 -2.13
CA ILE A 235 -15.18 -9.61 -2.86
C ILE A 235 -15.14 -10.36 -4.19
N LYS A 236 -15.49 -9.68 -5.28
CA LYS A 236 -15.57 -10.27 -6.62
C LYS A 236 -14.25 -10.18 -7.40
N ILE A 237 -13.39 -9.22 -7.05
CA ILE A 237 -12.12 -8.98 -7.72
C ILE A 237 -10.99 -9.26 -6.73
N ARG A 238 -10.09 -10.14 -7.13
CA ARG A 238 -8.99 -10.61 -6.29
C ARG A 238 -7.61 -10.15 -6.80
N SER A 239 -7.61 -9.46 -7.94
CA SER A 239 -6.45 -8.69 -8.40
C SER A 239 -6.33 -7.36 -7.64
N ALA A 240 -7.08 -6.35 -8.06
CA ALA A 240 -7.24 -5.08 -7.34
C ALA A 240 -8.46 -4.32 -7.87
N TYR A 241 -9.19 -3.63 -6.99
CA TYR A 241 -10.27 -2.73 -7.38
C TYR A 241 -9.71 -1.37 -7.80
N ASN A 242 -10.28 -0.78 -8.86
CA ASN A 242 -10.08 0.63 -9.14
C ASN A 242 -10.66 1.46 -8.01
N LEU A 243 -9.91 2.45 -7.55
CA LEU A 243 -10.35 3.39 -6.54
C LEU A 243 -10.32 4.79 -7.16
N ALA A 244 -11.49 5.43 -7.22
CA ALA A 244 -11.63 6.76 -7.78
C ALA A 244 -11.62 7.82 -6.69
N GLY A 245 -11.00 8.95 -7.00
CA GLY A 245 -11.03 10.18 -6.20
C GLY A 245 -11.45 11.36 -7.07
N ILE A 246 -10.70 12.45 -7.01
CA ILE A 246 -10.83 13.62 -7.87
C ILE A 246 -9.65 13.66 -8.85
N SER A 247 -9.87 14.26 -10.02
CA SER A 247 -8.78 14.53 -10.96
C SER A 247 -8.58 16.03 -11.10
N PHE A 248 -7.32 16.47 -11.11
CA PHE A 248 -6.95 17.87 -11.33
C PHE A 248 -5.55 17.99 -11.94
N THR A 249 -5.24 19.16 -12.46
CA THR A 249 -3.97 19.51 -13.07
C THR A 249 -3.14 20.40 -12.15
N PRO A 250 -1.82 20.54 -12.37
CA PRO A 250 -0.98 21.51 -11.66
C PRO A 250 -1.39 22.98 -11.85
N LYS A 251 -2.16 23.30 -12.91
CA LYS A 251 -2.63 24.64 -13.24
C LYS A 251 -3.69 25.17 -12.28
#